data_45146fcca5111c35f6f2dc985070a1f9
#
_entry.id   45146fcca5111c35f6f2dc985070a1f9
#
_cell.length_a   1.000
_cell.length_b   1.000
_cell.length_c   1.000
_cell.angle_alpha   90.00
_cell.angle_beta   90.00
_cell.angle_gamma   90.00
#
_symmetry.space_group_name_H-M   'P 1'
#
loop_
_entity.id
_entity.type
_entity.pdbx_description
1 polymer ?
#
loop_
_entity_poly.entity_id
_entity_poly.type
_entity_poly.pdbx_seq_one_letter_code
_entity_poly.pdbx_strand_id
1 'polypeptide(L)'
;MVSVAVRAEELGFADVWVSDHVAIPASQGYPSPYLFDPVLTLGWAAAATSRIRLGTSVMVVPQHHPLQLANQLASLDRLSGGRVTLGAGVGWSKAEFEALDQDFHTRGRRMDEALELMRLAWTADPTTYRGDFFTLEEFKIQPKPVGSIPIWIGGTSDAAIARAGRADGYQGISMSPDEMAAFVDRLREAGTGDDFVVSYRTGWDPNGMDHRQIVEEAEAYTEAGVHHVVAAPWRRTAEEWIDSMETLVELVPLD
;
A
#
# COMPACT_ATOMS: atom_id res chain seq x y z
N MET A 1 -2.60 -17.12 -5.99
CA MET A 1 -2.96 -15.75 -5.49
C MET A 1 -4.31 -15.75 -4.77
N VAL A 2 -5.45 -16.12 -5.43
CA VAL A 2 -6.76 -16.16 -4.75
C VAL A 2 -6.77 -17.11 -3.56
N SER A 3 -6.22 -18.32 -3.69
CA SER A 3 -6.09 -19.27 -2.59
C SER A 3 -5.31 -18.71 -1.39
N VAL A 4 -4.30 -17.90 -1.64
CA VAL A 4 -3.53 -17.20 -0.59
C VAL A 4 -4.43 -16.20 0.15
N ALA A 5 -5.21 -15.38 -0.57
CA ALA A 5 -6.11 -14.40 0.06
C ALA A 5 -7.24 -15.08 0.86
N VAL A 6 -7.83 -16.17 0.33
CA VAL A 6 -8.84 -16.96 1.04
C VAL A 6 -8.25 -17.57 2.31
N ARG A 7 -7.06 -18.18 2.21
CA ARG A 7 -6.41 -18.77 3.38
C ARG A 7 -5.99 -17.73 4.41
N ALA A 8 -5.52 -16.56 3.98
CA ALA A 8 -5.24 -15.44 4.89
C ALA A 8 -6.50 -15.02 5.68
N GLU A 9 -7.64 -14.91 5.01
CA GLU A 9 -8.93 -14.61 5.66
C GLU A 9 -9.34 -15.70 6.66
N GLU A 10 -9.14 -16.96 6.33
CA GLU A 10 -9.43 -18.10 7.22
C GLU A 10 -8.54 -18.13 8.46
N LEU A 11 -7.27 -17.78 8.30
CA LEU A 11 -6.27 -17.68 9.39
C LEU A 11 -6.46 -16.44 10.27
N GLY A 12 -7.30 -15.48 9.86
CA GLY A 12 -7.59 -14.29 10.63
C GLY A 12 -6.70 -13.08 10.34
N PHE A 13 -5.89 -13.09 9.26
CA PHE A 13 -5.17 -11.89 8.85
C PHE A 13 -6.12 -10.74 8.56
N ALA A 14 -5.74 -9.52 8.97
CA ALA A 14 -6.54 -8.32 8.82
C ALA A 14 -6.65 -7.88 7.35
N ASP A 15 -5.59 -8.07 6.57
CA ASP A 15 -5.52 -7.61 5.19
C ASP A 15 -4.52 -8.39 4.32
N VAL A 16 -4.64 -8.20 3.01
CA VAL A 16 -3.68 -8.65 1.99
C VAL A 16 -3.22 -7.48 1.16
N TRP A 17 -1.92 -7.48 0.80
CA TRP A 17 -1.27 -6.37 0.12
C TRP A 17 -0.60 -6.81 -1.18
N VAL A 18 -0.64 -5.93 -2.19
CA VAL A 18 0.02 -6.15 -3.48
C VAL A 18 0.91 -4.97 -3.84
N SER A 19 2.01 -5.24 -4.56
CA SER A 19 2.92 -4.21 -5.07
C SER A 19 2.55 -3.77 -6.48
N ASP A 20 2.95 -2.56 -6.84
CA ASP A 20 2.71 -1.96 -8.16
C ASP A 20 4.05 -1.75 -8.89
N HIS A 21 4.24 -2.50 -9.97
CA HIS A 21 5.27 -2.29 -10.99
C HIS A 21 4.73 -2.76 -12.33
N VAL A 22 4.87 -1.93 -13.35
CA VAL A 22 4.39 -2.23 -14.72
C VAL A 22 5.48 -2.89 -15.55
N ALA A 23 6.72 -2.45 -15.39
CA ALA A 23 7.86 -2.94 -16.16
C ALA A 23 9.16 -2.86 -15.38
N ILE A 24 9.94 -3.94 -15.43
CA ILE A 24 11.25 -4.01 -14.78
C ILE A 24 12.32 -4.12 -15.87
N PRO A 25 13.36 -3.26 -15.89
CA PRO A 25 14.46 -3.39 -16.83
C PRO A 25 15.12 -4.78 -16.76
N ALA A 26 15.41 -5.38 -17.91
CA ALA A 26 15.99 -6.72 -17.99
C ALA A 26 17.36 -6.85 -17.27
N SER A 27 18.04 -5.73 -17.06
CA SER A 27 19.30 -5.66 -16.31
C SER A 27 19.14 -5.65 -14.78
N GLN A 28 17.88 -5.48 -14.29
CA GLN A 28 17.60 -5.47 -12.85
C GLN A 28 17.19 -6.87 -12.35
N GLY A 29 17.81 -7.29 -11.25
CA GLY A 29 17.47 -8.57 -10.60
C GLY A 29 16.33 -8.47 -9.58
N TYR A 30 15.93 -7.25 -9.22
CA TYR A 30 14.87 -6.98 -8.23
C TYR A 30 14.13 -5.67 -8.57
N PRO A 31 12.81 -5.58 -8.37
CA PRO A 31 11.93 -6.68 -7.96
C PRO A 31 11.79 -7.76 -9.05
N SER A 32 11.10 -8.87 -8.75
CA SER A 32 10.73 -9.85 -9.77
C SER A 32 9.91 -9.16 -10.87
N PRO A 33 10.17 -9.43 -12.16
CA PRO A 33 9.32 -8.91 -13.23
C PRO A 33 7.95 -9.60 -13.32
N TYR A 34 7.74 -10.66 -12.53
CA TYR A 34 6.48 -11.40 -12.49
C TYR A 34 5.53 -10.79 -11.46
N LEU A 35 4.99 -9.64 -11.80
CA LEU A 35 4.00 -8.91 -11.00
C LEU A 35 2.71 -8.75 -11.82
N PHE A 36 1.58 -8.96 -11.16
CA PHE A 36 0.27 -8.71 -11.74
C PHE A 36 -0.17 -7.28 -11.44
N ASP A 37 -1.06 -6.74 -12.27
CA ASP A 37 -1.72 -5.47 -11.99
C ASP A 37 -2.38 -5.49 -10.60
N PRO A 38 -2.09 -4.50 -9.74
CA PRO A 38 -2.55 -4.51 -8.36
C PRO A 38 -4.08 -4.45 -8.24
N VAL A 39 -4.75 -3.62 -9.04
CA VAL A 39 -6.21 -3.44 -8.94
C VAL A 39 -6.95 -4.69 -9.43
N LEU A 40 -6.47 -5.32 -10.50
CA LEU A 40 -7.03 -6.60 -10.99
C LEU A 40 -6.83 -7.72 -9.97
N THR A 41 -5.65 -7.78 -9.35
CA THR A 41 -5.33 -8.78 -8.33
C THR A 41 -6.22 -8.64 -7.10
N LEU A 42 -6.35 -7.41 -6.59
CA LEU A 42 -7.21 -7.12 -5.45
C LEU A 42 -8.69 -7.33 -5.78
N GLY A 43 -9.13 -7.02 -7.01
CA GLY A 43 -10.48 -7.31 -7.48
C GLY A 43 -10.80 -8.79 -7.46
N TRP A 44 -9.83 -9.61 -7.86
CA TRP A 44 -10.00 -11.07 -7.82
C TRP A 44 -10.00 -11.62 -6.39
N ALA A 45 -9.15 -11.10 -5.51
CA ALA A 45 -9.17 -11.41 -4.09
C ALA A 45 -10.50 -10.98 -3.44
N ALA A 46 -11.00 -9.78 -3.75
CA ALA A 46 -12.26 -9.26 -3.25
C ALA A 46 -13.46 -10.17 -3.56
N ALA A 47 -13.49 -10.74 -4.78
CA ALA A 47 -14.57 -11.62 -5.22
C ALA A 47 -14.58 -12.98 -4.50
N ALA A 48 -13.45 -13.41 -3.93
CA ALA A 48 -13.30 -14.69 -3.25
C ALA A 48 -13.29 -14.60 -1.73
N THR A 49 -13.31 -13.40 -1.17
CA THR A 49 -13.23 -13.11 0.27
C THR A 49 -14.35 -12.18 0.71
N SER A 50 -14.62 -12.09 2.00
CA SER A 50 -15.76 -11.31 2.52
C SER A 50 -15.39 -10.28 3.60
N ARG A 51 -14.26 -10.43 4.28
CA ARG A 51 -13.88 -9.62 5.44
C ARG A 51 -12.50 -8.99 5.30
N ILE A 52 -11.51 -9.75 4.80
CA ILE A 52 -10.12 -9.33 4.72
C ILE A 52 -9.99 -8.03 3.90
N ARG A 53 -9.20 -7.08 4.41
CA ARG A 53 -8.96 -5.80 3.73
C ARG A 53 -8.00 -5.98 2.55
N LEU A 54 -7.99 -5.02 1.65
CA LEU A 54 -7.33 -5.09 0.34
C LEU A 54 -6.44 -3.87 0.17
N GLY A 55 -5.13 -4.05 0.25
CA GLY A 55 -4.18 -2.95 0.26
C GLY A 55 -3.16 -2.96 -0.88
N THR A 56 -2.60 -1.81 -1.19
CA THR A 56 -1.44 -1.68 -2.09
C THR A 56 -0.19 -1.28 -1.31
N SER A 57 0.94 -1.96 -1.54
CA SER A 57 2.21 -1.71 -0.83
C SER A 57 3.40 -1.56 -1.79
N VAL A 58 3.52 -0.42 -2.41
CA VAL A 58 2.61 0.71 -2.53
C VAL A 58 2.22 0.89 -4.00
N MET A 59 1.06 1.51 -4.27
CA MET A 59 0.70 2.01 -5.61
C MET A 59 1.65 3.14 -6.00
N VAL A 60 2.26 3.08 -7.17
CA VAL A 60 3.12 4.16 -7.70
C VAL A 60 2.22 5.22 -8.35
N VAL A 61 1.56 6.01 -7.51
CA VAL A 61 0.49 6.95 -7.94
C VAL A 61 0.88 7.82 -9.14
N PRO A 62 2.11 8.38 -9.25
CA PRO A 62 2.46 9.23 -10.39
C PRO A 62 2.58 8.50 -11.75
N GLN A 63 2.57 7.18 -11.75
CA GLN A 63 2.57 6.39 -13.01
C GLN A 63 1.16 6.18 -13.58
N HIS A 64 0.13 6.48 -12.79
CA HIS A 64 -1.27 6.34 -13.16
C HIS A 64 -1.93 7.70 -13.42
N HIS A 65 -2.98 7.70 -14.26
CA HIS A 65 -3.83 8.86 -14.36
C HIS A 65 -4.78 8.92 -13.15
N PRO A 66 -4.80 10.01 -12.36
CA PRO A 66 -5.50 10.05 -11.07
C PRO A 66 -7.01 9.81 -11.17
N LEU A 67 -7.69 10.26 -12.23
CA LEU A 67 -9.11 9.99 -12.42
C LEU A 67 -9.40 8.51 -12.69
N GLN A 68 -8.53 7.86 -13.47
CA GLN A 68 -8.68 6.44 -13.76
C GLN A 68 -8.45 5.64 -12.48
N LEU A 69 -7.38 5.94 -11.74
CA LEU A 69 -7.06 5.28 -10.49
C LEU A 69 -8.14 5.52 -9.42
N ALA A 70 -8.66 6.76 -9.31
CA ALA A 70 -9.77 7.09 -8.41
C ALA A 70 -11.03 6.25 -8.71
N ASN A 71 -11.38 6.11 -10.00
CA ASN A 71 -12.53 5.31 -10.42
C ASN A 71 -12.32 3.81 -10.15
N GLN A 72 -11.14 3.28 -10.44
CA GLN A 72 -10.77 1.89 -10.19
C GLN A 72 -10.86 1.54 -8.70
N LEU A 73 -10.26 2.37 -7.83
CA LEU A 73 -10.27 2.15 -6.38
C LEU A 73 -11.67 2.33 -5.78
N ALA A 74 -12.44 3.32 -6.23
CA ALA A 74 -13.83 3.49 -5.79
C ALA A 74 -14.72 2.32 -6.23
N SER A 75 -14.50 1.80 -7.43
CA SER A 75 -15.20 0.61 -7.92
C SER A 75 -14.85 -0.63 -7.10
N LEU A 76 -13.55 -0.85 -6.86
CA LEU A 76 -13.09 -1.95 -6.01
C LEU A 76 -13.64 -1.83 -4.59
N ASP A 77 -13.64 -0.64 -4.02
CA ASP A 77 -14.17 -0.38 -2.68
C ASP A 77 -15.67 -0.71 -2.59
N ARG A 78 -16.45 -0.27 -3.58
CA ARG A 78 -17.89 -0.61 -3.66
C ARG A 78 -18.14 -2.09 -3.82
N LEU A 79 -17.40 -2.76 -4.72
CA LEU A 79 -17.56 -4.19 -4.99
C LEU A 79 -17.10 -5.06 -3.80
N SER A 80 -16.14 -4.58 -3.04
CA SER A 80 -15.64 -5.26 -1.85
C SER A 80 -16.41 -4.91 -0.56
N GLY A 81 -17.31 -3.91 -0.58
CA GLY A 81 -18.05 -3.48 0.61
C GLY A 81 -17.25 -2.59 1.56
N GLY A 82 -16.32 -1.76 1.04
CA GLY A 82 -15.57 -0.79 1.84
C GLY A 82 -14.26 -1.34 2.43
N ARG A 83 -13.61 -2.30 1.74
CA ARG A 83 -12.41 -2.99 2.27
C ARG A 83 -11.08 -2.46 1.73
N VAL A 84 -11.06 -1.41 0.91
CA VAL A 84 -9.84 -0.93 0.24
C VAL A 84 -9.02 -0.01 1.15
N THR A 85 -7.69 -0.17 1.09
CA THR A 85 -6.69 0.76 1.63
C THR A 85 -5.68 1.09 0.54
N LEU A 86 -5.44 2.37 0.27
CA LEU A 86 -4.45 2.82 -0.69
C LEU A 86 -3.12 3.09 0.02
N GLY A 87 -2.18 2.16 -0.06
CA GLY A 87 -0.78 2.50 0.18
C GLY A 87 -0.21 3.19 -1.05
N ALA A 88 0.27 4.41 -0.91
CA ALA A 88 0.65 5.31 -1.98
C ALA A 88 2.13 5.72 -1.92
N GLY A 89 2.84 5.61 -3.02
CA GLY A 89 4.25 6.00 -3.14
C GLY A 89 4.56 6.77 -4.41
N VAL A 90 5.71 7.45 -4.42
CA VAL A 90 6.16 8.25 -5.58
C VAL A 90 6.89 7.42 -6.64
N GLY A 91 7.30 6.20 -6.32
CA GLY A 91 8.14 5.37 -7.19
C GLY A 91 9.62 5.76 -7.21
N TRP A 92 10.47 4.80 -7.48
CA TRP A 92 11.93 4.93 -7.47
C TRP A 92 12.60 4.59 -8.81
N SER A 93 11.97 3.78 -9.65
CA SER A 93 12.53 3.30 -10.91
C SER A 93 12.40 4.34 -12.01
N LYS A 94 13.45 5.13 -12.24
CA LYS A 94 13.47 6.12 -13.34
C LYS A 94 13.20 5.48 -14.70
N ALA A 95 13.75 4.30 -14.96
CA ALA A 95 13.57 3.59 -16.22
C ALA A 95 12.10 3.19 -16.46
N GLU A 96 11.38 2.83 -15.40
CA GLU A 96 9.95 2.52 -15.48
C GLU A 96 9.12 3.77 -15.82
N PHE A 97 9.44 4.93 -15.23
CA PHE A 97 8.83 6.21 -15.59
C PHE A 97 9.08 6.58 -17.05
N GLU A 98 10.31 6.42 -17.53
CA GLU A 98 10.68 6.68 -18.94
C GLU A 98 9.93 5.74 -19.91
N ALA A 99 9.77 4.46 -19.56
CA ALA A 99 9.01 3.50 -20.34
C ALA A 99 7.50 3.82 -20.42
N LEU A 100 6.99 4.57 -19.45
CA LEU A 100 5.60 5.02 -19.37
C LEU A 100 5.40 6.45 -19.90
N ASP A 101 6.40 7.06 -20.54
CA ASP A 101 6.39 8.47 -20.95
C ASP A 101 6.07 9.45 -19.81
N GLN A 102 6.53 9.14 -18.59
CA GLN A 102 6.29 9.96 -17.40
C GLN A 102 7.56 10.64 -16.93
N ASP A 103 7.47 11.94 -16.61
CA ASP A 103 8.61 12.68 -16.06
C ASP A 103 8.90 12.26 -14.62
N PHE A 104 10.05 11.61 -14.43
CA PHE A 104 10.52 11.17 -13.12
C PHE A 104 10.75 12.32 -12.13
N HIS A 105 11.16 13.51 -12.61
CA HIS A 105 11.51 14.62 -11.75
C HIS A 105 10.29 15.38 -11.19
N THR A 106 9.14 15.24 -11.82
CA THR A 106 7.89 15.84 -11.35
C THR A 106 7.04 14.90 -10.47
N ARG A 107 7.47 13.62 -10.29
CA ARG A 107 6.66 12.57 -9.63
C ARG A 107 6.12 12.95 -8.25
N GLY A 108 6.90 13.68 -7.45
CA GLY A 108 6.46 14.13 -6.12
C GLY A 108 5.29 15.12 -6.19
N ARG A 109 5.41 16.18 -7.00
CA ARG A 109 4.35 17.18 -7.19
C ARG A 109 3.12 16.57 -7.86
N ARG A 110 3.34 15.69 -8.85
CA ARG A 110 2.23 14.96 -9.51
C ARG A 110 1.49 14.06 -8.53
N MET A 111 2.19 13.41 -7.58
CA MET A 111 1.54 12.63 -6.54
C MET A 111 0.70 13.52 -5.61
N ASP A 112 1.21 14.69 -5.20
CA ASP A 112 0.48 15.61 -4.35
C ASP A 112 -0.85 16.01 -5.00
N GLU A 113 -0.84 16.48 -6.25
CA GLU A 113 -2.06 16.82 -6.99
C GLU A 113 -2.96 15.61 -7.26
N ALA A 114 -2.37 14.45 -7.57
CA ALA A 114 -3.13 13.24 -7.82
C ALA A 114 -3.94 12.81 -6.59
N LEU A 115 -3.34 12.83 -5.39
CA LEU A 115 -4.03 12.50 -4.15
C LEU A 115 -5.15 13.50 -3.82
N GLU A 116 -4.92 14.79 -4.04
CA GLU A 116 -5.95 15.83 -3.87
C GLU A 116 -7.13 15.60 -4.83
N LEU A 117 -6.83 15.41 -6.12
CA LEU A 117 -7.86 15.17 -7.13
C LEU A 117 -8.64 13.88 -6.85
N MET A 118 -7.97 12.80 -6.43
CA MET A 118 -8.61 11.54 -6.08
C MET A 118 -9.56 11.70 -4.88
N ARG A 119 -9.12 12.36 -3.79
CA ARG A 119 -9.99 12.65 -2.63
C ARG A 119 -11.22 13.48 -3.06
N LEU A 120 -11.03 14.49 -3.92
CA LEU A 120 -12.11 15.30 -4.45
C LEU A 120 -13.05 14.47 -5.34
N ALA A 121 -12.50 13.62 -6.22
CA ALA A 121 -13.27 12.72 -7.08
C ALA A 121 -14.15 11.74 -6.28
N TRP A 122 -13.72 11.33 -5.10
CA TRP A 122 -14.50 10.45 -4.21
C TRP A 122 -15.59 11.16 -3.43
N THR A 123 -15.50 12.46 -3.23
CA THR A 123 -16.39 13.21 -2.32
C THR A 123 -17.30 14.21 -3.03
N ALA A 124 -16.82 14.91 -4.06
CA ALA A 124 -17.56 15.97 -4.75
C ALA A 124 -18.38 15.45 -5.95
N ASP A 125 -19.55 16.05 -6.21
CA ASP A 125 -20.38 15.80 -7.39
C ASP A 125 -21.18 17.08 -7.74
N PRO A 126 -20.88 17.78 -8.84
CA PRO A 126 -19.76 17.54 -9.77
C PRO A 126 -18.39 17.84 -9.17
N THR A 127 -17.33 17.28 -9.80
CA THR A 127 -15.95 17.50 -9.44
C THR A 127 -15.31 18.53 -10.37
N THR A 128 -14.69 19.55 -9.79
CA THR A 128 -13.86 20.54 -10.48
C THR A 128 -12.50 20.60 -9.79
N TYR A 129 -11.40 20.57 -10.57
CA TYR A 129 -10.04 20.66 -10.06
C TYR A 129 -9.17 21.46 -11.03
N ARG A 130 -8.28 22.31 -10.51
CA ARG A 130 -7.33 23.10 -11.30
C ARG A 130 -5.97 23.08 -10.60
N GLY A 131 -5.06 22.27 -11.12
CA GLY A 131 -3.68 22.15 -10.70
C GLY A 131 -2.69 22.44 -11.82
N ASP A 132 -1.40 22.22 -11.53
CA ASP A 132 -0.32 22.37 -12.52
C ASP A 132 -0.29 21.22 -13.53
N PHE A 133 -0.72 20.00 -13.11
CA PHE A 133 -0.67 18.79 -13.92
C PHE A 133 -2.04 18.30 -14.36
N PHE A 134 -3.09 18.57 -13.59
CA PHE A 134 -4.42 18.07 -13.87
C PHE A 134 -5.45 19.20 -13.84
N THR A 135 -6.36 19.18 -14.80
CA THR A 135 -7.48 20.12 -14.84
C THR A 135 -8.75 19.36 -15.16
N LEU A 136 -9.81 19.65 -14.42
CA LEU A 136 -11.12 19.03 -14.55
C LEU A 136 -12.20 20.10 -14.28
N GLU A 137 -13.24 20.18 -15.12
CA GLU A 137 -14.30 21.16 -14.99
C GLU A 137 -15.67 20.47 -14.99
N GLU A 138 -16.36 20.47 -13.85
CA GLU A 138 -17.74 19.96 -13.66
C GLU A 138 -17.97 18.51 -14.14
N PHE A 139 -17.09 17.58 -13.80
CA PHE A 139 -17.27 16.18 -14.15
C PHE A 139 -18.04 15.41 -13.07
N LYS A 140 -18.94 14.52 -13.49
CA LYS A 140 -19.55 13.51 -12.63
C LYS A 140 -18.68 12.25 -12.64
N ILE A 141 -18.14 11.88 -11.48
CA ILE A 141 -17.28 10.73 -11.30
C ILE A 141 -17.99 9.72 -10.41
N GLN A 142 -18.36 8.59 -10.96
CA GLN A 142 -19.08 7.51 -10.28
C GLN A 142 -18.43 6.15 -10.62
N PRO A 143 -18.52 5.15 -9.69
CA PRO A 143 -19.12 5.22 -8.37
C PRO A 143 -18.30 6.03 -7.38
N LYS A 144 -18.90 6.47 -6.28
CA LYS A 144 -18.18 6.91 -5.10
C LYS A 144 -17.83 5.69 -4.23
N PRO A 145 -16.76 5.70 -3.42
CA PRO A 145 -16.50 4.63 -2.45
C PRO A 145 -17.65 4.44 -1.45
N VAL A 146 -17.62 3.36 -0.68
CA VAL A 146 -18.61 3.11 0.40
C VAL A 146 -18.46 4.14 1.51
N GLY A 147 -17.21 4.47 1.82
CA GLY A 147 -16.84 5.46 2.82
C GLY A 147 -15.59 6.21 2.40
N SER A 148 -14.72 6.51 3.34
CA SER A 148 -13.39 7.03 3.05
C SER A 148 -12.45 5.85 2.74
N ILE A 149 -11.73 5.91 1.61
CA ILE A 149 -10.62 5.00 1.35
C ILE A 149 -9.40 5.55 2.11
N PRO A 150 -8.85 4.83 3.12
CA PRO A 150 -7.66 5.28 3.82
C PRO A 150 -6.45 5.36 2.88
N ILE A 151 -5.65 6.41 3.03
CA ILE A 151 -4.41 6.60 2.26
C ILE A 151 -3.23 6.50 3.22
N TRP A 152 -2.33 5.53 2.99
CA TRP A 152 -1.09 5.37 3.72
C TRP A 152 0.10 5.72 2.83
N ILE A 153 0.99 6.56 3.30
CA ILE A 153 2.11 7.08 2.51
C ILE A 153 3.35 6.23 2.71
N GLY A 154 3.97 5.80 1.60
CA GLY A 154 5.28 5.14 1.60
C GLY A 154 6.43 6.11 1.30
N GLY A 155 7.63 5.71 1.74
CA GLY A 155 8.88 6.45 1.52
C GLY A 155 9.44 7.11 2.78
N THR A 156 10.75 7.43 2.75
CA THR A 156 11.51 7.86 3.94
C THR A 156 12.01 9.31 3.89
N SER A 157 11.71 10.04 2.79
CA SER A 157 12.15 11.43 2.63
C SER A 157 11.30 12.41 3.45
N ASP A 158 11.83 13.61 3.73
CA ASP A 158 11.09 14.69 4.37
C ASP A 158 9.77 15.02 3.66
N ALA A 159 9.77 14.93 2.32
CA ALA A 159 8.55 15.09 1.53
C ALA A 159 7.54 13.97 1.76
N ALA A 160 7.99 12.74 2.01
CA ALA A 160 7.09 11.63 2.37
C ALA A 160 6.49 11.84 3.76
N ILE A 161 7.27 12.30 4.74
CA ILE A 161 6.79 12.64 6.09
C ILE A 161 5.74 13.76 6.01
N ALA A 162 6.02 14.82 5.26
CA ALA A 162 5.07 15.94 5.09
C ALA A 162 3.75 15.49 4.42
N ARG A 163 3.78 14.48 3.54
CA ARG A 163 2.58 13.85 2.98
C ARG A 163 1.84 13.01 4.01
N ALA A 164 2.58 12.21 4.78
CA ALA A 164 2.02 11.38 5.83
C ALA A 164 1.26 12.20 6.88
N GLY A 165 1.75 13.39 7.25
CA GLY A 165 1.04 14.33 8.12
C GLY A 165 -0.33 14.81 7.62
N ARG A 166 -0.69 14.51 6.35
CA ARG A 166 -1.99 14.83 5.72
C ARG A 166 -2.74 13.57 5.25
N ALA A 167 -2.28 12.41 5.69
CA ALA A 167 -2.80 11.10 5.30
C ALA A 167 -3.32 10.32 6.51
N ASP A 168 -3.83 9.13 6.28
CA ASP A 168 -4.47 8.30 7.29
C ASP A 168 -3.48 7.28 7.90
N GLY A 169 -2.29 7.12 7.30
CA GLY A 169 -1.25 6.22 7.77
C GLY A 169 0.06 6.33 7.00
N TYR A 170 1.01 5.55 7.45
CA TYR A 170 2.34 5.41 6.87
C TYR A 170 2.66 3.93 6.64
N GLN A 171 3.36 3.61 5.55
CA GLN A 171 3.86 2.28 5.29
C GLN A 171 5.37 2.29 5.06
N GLY A 172 6.10 1.78 6.04
CA GLY A 172 7.55 1.66 6.05
C GLY A 172 8.07 0.37 5.41
N ILE A 173 9.33 0.41 5.01
CA ILE A 173 10.10 -0.73 4.51
C ILE A 173 11.60 -0.47 4.74
N SER A 174 12.37 -1.54 4.94
CA SER A 174 13.85 -1.49 4.98
C SER A 174 14.42 -0.53 6.05
N MET A 175 13.83 -0.54 7.23
CA MET A 175 14.32 0.15 8.43
C MET A 175 14.52 -0.87 9.56
N SER A 176 15.53 -0.71 10.38
CA SER A 176 15.64 -1.42 11.65
C SER A 176 14.59 -0.90 12.66
N PRO A 177 14.32 -1.61 13.77
CA PRO A 177 13.42 -1.11 14.82
C PRO A 177 13.83 0.25 15.37
N ASP A 178 15.12 0.50 15.59
CA ASP A 178 15.64 1.79 16.08
C ASP A 178 15.41 2.93 15.05
N GLU A 179 15.67 2.66 13.77
CA GLU A 179 15.38 3.61 12.69
C GLU A 179 13.87 3.88 12.57
N MET A 180 13.05 2.85 12.77
CA MET A 180 11.60 3.01 12.75
C MET A 180 11.11 3.84 13.93
N ALA A 181 11.62 3.62 15.14
CA ALA A 181 11.27 4.42 16.32
C ALA A 181 11.58 5.92 16.07
N ALA A 182 12.78 6.23 15.61
CA ALA A 182 13.16 7.60 15.24
C ALA A 182 12.28 8.17 14.12
N PHE A 183 11.85 7.35 13.17
CA PHE A 183 10.97 7.78 12.09
C PHE A 183 9.53 8.03 12.57
N VAL A 184 9.02 7.22 13.49
CA VAL A 184 7.71 7.41 14.13
C VAL A 184 7.67 8.74 14.89
N ASP A 185 8.74 9.10 15.61
CA ASP A 185 8.82 10.40 16.27
C ASP A 185 8.72 11.56 15.28
N ARG A 186 9.38 11.46 14.13
CA ARG A 186 9.28 12.46 13.05
C ARG A 186 7.86 12.53 12.44
N LEU A 187 7.16 11.41 12.33
CA LEU A 187 5.75 11.39 11.91
C LEU A 187 4.86 12.13 12.92
N ARG A 188 5.07 11.91 14.21
CA ARG A 188 4.35 12.62 15.29
C ARG A 188 4.63 14.13 15.24
N GLU A 189 5.88 14.53 15.07
CA GLU A 189 6.26 15.94 14.87
C GLU A 189 5.61 16.58 13.65
N ALA A 190 5.33 15.80 12.59
CA ALA A 190 4.60 16.27 11.41
C ALA A 190 3.08 16.41 11.62
N GLY A 191 2.58 16.13 12.85
CA GLY A 191 1.19 16.36 13.25
C GLY A 191 0.24 15.20 12.95
N THR A 192 0.73 13.96 12.87
CA THR A 192 -0.15 12.77 12.76
C THR A 192 -0.99 12.60 14.03
N GLY A 193 -2.29 12.30 13.85
CA GLY A 193 -3.25 12.13 14.97
C GLY A 193 -3.18 10.75 15.61
N ASP A 194 -3.98 10.55 16.66
CA ASP A 194 -4.02 9.30 17.45
C ASP A 194 -4.51 8.08 16.64
N ASP A 195 -5.37 8.31 15.63
CA ASP A 195 -5.89 7.26 14.74
C ASP A 195 -4.95 6.94 13.57
N PHE A 196 -3.76 7.57 13.51
CA PHE A 196 -2.81 7.38 12.43
C PHE A 196 -2.14 6.01 12.51
N VAL A 197 -2.23 5.23 11.43
CA VAL A 197 -1.67 3.87 11.39
C VAL A 197 -0.22 3.90 10.92
N VAL A 198 0.69 3.38 11.73
CA VAL A 198 2.07 3.09 11.34
C VAL A 198 2.16 1.62 10.94
N SER A 199 2.30 1.37 9.63
CA SER A 199 2.48 0.05 9.05
C SER A 199 3.93 -0.19 8.65
N TYR A 200 4.41 -1.42 8.77
CA TYR A 200 5.74 -1.81 8.34
C TYR A 200 5.71 -3.12 7.53
N ARG A 201 6.37 -3.11 6.35
CA ARG A 201 6.51 -4.31 5.53
C ARG A 201 7.83 -5.01 5.82
N THR A 202 7.73 -6.27 6.25
CA THR A 202 8.85 -7.15 6.58
C THR A 202 9.04 -8.22 5.50
N GLY A 203 10.19 -8.88 5.55
CA GLY A 203 10.45 -10.09 4.77
C GLY A 203 10.33 -11.37 5.59
N TRP A 204 9.51 -11.39 6.65
CA TRP A 204 9.40 -12.55 7.51
C TRP A 204 8.91 -13.78 6.77
N ASP A 205 9.72 -14.80 6.85
CA ASP A 205 9.48 -16.10 6.24
C ASP A 205 9.87 -17.21 7.25
N PRO A 206 8.91 -17.73 8.02
CA PRO A 206 9.16 -18.75 9.03
C PRO A 206 9.85 -20.00 8.50
N ASN A 207 9.64 -20.30 7.21
CA ASN A 207 10.25 -21.47 6.56
C ASN A 207 11.70 -21.24 6.08
N GLY A 208 12.25 -20.04 6.31
CA GLY A 208 13.60 -19.64 5.90
C GLY A 208 14.37 -18.84 6.94
N MET A 209 13.72 -18.42 8.02
CA MET A 209 14.30 -17.63 9.11
C MET A 209 14.24 -18.37 10.45
N ASP A 210 15.06 -17.97 11.39
CA ASP A 210 14.90 -18.39 12.78
C ASP A 210 13.61 -17.84 13.37
N HIS A 211 12.78 -18.71 13.91
CA HIS A 211 11.48 -18.34 14.51
C HIS A 211 11.62 -17.35 15.66
N ARG A 212 12.67 -17.54 16.47
CA ARG A 212 12.98 -16.64 17.58
C ARG A 212 13.29 -15.23 17.09
N GLN A 213 14.03 -15.11 16.00
CA GLN A 213 14.34 -13.81 15.38
C GLN A 213 13.06 -13.11 14.94
N ILE A 214 12.09 -13.82 14.33
CA ILE A 214 10.80 -13.23 13.91
C ILE A 214 10.05 -12.68 15.11
N VAL A 215 9.98 -13.43 16.21
CA VAL A 215 9.29 -12.99 17.44
C VAL A 215 9.98 -11.77 18.06
N GLU A 216 11.31 -11.80 18.20
CA GLU A 216 12.09 -10.67 18.74
C GLU A 216 11.94 -9.41 17.86
N GLU A 217 11.93 -9.55 16.53
CA GLU A 217 11.69 -8.43 15.61
C GLU A 217 10.25 -7.89 15.72
N ALA A 218 9.24 -8.77 15.88
CA ALA A 218 7.85 -8.35 16.05
C ALA A 218 7.66 -7.51 17.31
N GLU A 219 8.23 -7.95 18.42
CA GLU A 219 8.24 -7.19 19.69
C GLU A 219 8.96 -5.85 19.53
N ALA A 220 10.14 -5.84 18.91
CA ALA A 220 10.93 -4.62 18.71
C ALA A 220 10.21 -3.58 17.81
N TYR A 221 9.53 -4.02 16.73
CA TYR A 221 8.74 -3.09 15.90
C TYR A 221 7.50 -2.58 16.63
N THR A 222 6.86 -3.39 17.45
CA THR A 222 5.74 -2.95 18.31
C THR A 222 6.22 -1.87 19.30
N GLU A 223 7.34 -2.08 19.97
CA GLU A 223 7.96 -1.08 20.87
C GLU A 223 8.38 0.20 20.11
N ALA A 224 8.79 0.08 18.84
CA ALA A 224 9.08 1.20 17.96
C ALA A 224 7.84 1.99 17.52
N GLY A 225 6.62 1.56 17.90
CA GLY A 225 5.37 2.23 17.57
C GLY A 225 4.74 1.80 16.24
N VAL A 226 5.09 0.61 15.74
CA VAL A 226 4.40 -0.01 14.60
C VAL A 226 3.11 -0.65 15.09
N HIS A 227 1.99 -0.32 14.43
CA HIS A 227 0.65 -0.83 14.78
C HIS A 227 0.21 -1.95 13.84
N HIS A 228 0.86 -2.09 12.70
CA HIS A 228 0.45 -2.96 11.63
C HIS A 228 1.66 -3.52 10.86
N VAL A 229 1.71 -4.82 10.64
CA VAL A 229 2.80 -5.48 9.92
C VAL A 229 2.29 -6.19 8.68
N VAL A 230 2.99 -5.98 7.56
CA VAL A 230 2.78 -6.72 6.31
C VAL A 230 3.95 -7.68 6.14
N ALA A 231 3.74 -8.97 6.42
CA ALA A 231 4.74 -9.99 6.19
C ALA A 231 4.74 -10.44 4.71
N ALA A 232 5.93 -10.45 4.09
CA ALA A 232 6.11 -10.82 2.68
C ALA A 232 7.22 -11.88 2.56
N PRO A 233 6.89 -13.18 2.63
CA PRO A 233 7.87 -14.27 2.64
C PRO A 233 8.60 -14.48 1.31
N TRP A 234 8.21 -13.79 0.23
CA TRP A 234 8.83 -13.83 -1.10
C TRP A 234 8.96 -15.26 -1.69
N ARG A 235 7.98 -16.10 -1.41
CA ARG A 235 7.90 -17.45 -1.94
C ARG A 235 7.42 -17.49 -3.39
N ARG A 236 7.68 -18.60 -4.09
CA ARG A 236 7.40 -18.72 -5.53
C ARG A 236 6.04 -19.29 -5.84
N THR A 237 5.50 -20.14 -4.96
CA THR A 237 4.22 -20.82 -5.16
C THR A 237 3.19 -20.39 -4.11
N ALA A 238 1.90 -20.58 -4.43
CA ALA A 238 0.83 -20.31 -3.49
C ALA A 238 0.89 -21.23 -2.26
N GLU A 239 1.33 -22.46 -2.45
CA GLU A 239 1.48 -23.45 -1.37
C GLU A 239 2.56 -22.99 -0.37
N GLU A 240 3.73 -22.57 -0.86
CA GLU A 240 4.79 -22.05 0.00
C GLU A 240 4.37 -20.77 0.75
N TRP A 241 3.54 -19.90 0.14
CA TRP A 241 2.99 -18.73 0.80
C TRP A 241 2.02 -19.11 1.93
N ILE A 242 1.13 -20.08 1.67
CA ILE A 242 0.15 -20.59 2.65
C ILE A 242 0.89 -21.21 3.84
N ASP A 243 1.87 -22.06 3.57
CA ASP A 243 2.68 -22.72 4.58
C ASP A 243 3.41 -21.73 5.49
N SER A 244 4.00 -20.67 4.89
CA SER A 244 4.59 -19.56 5.65
C SER A 244 3.58 -18.81 6.52
N MET A 245 2.38 -18.54 6.02
CA MET A 245 1.32 -17.85 6.78
C MET A 245 0.83 -18.70 7.94
N GLU A 246 0.62 -20.00 7.74
CA GLU A 246 0.19 -20.93 8.78
C GLU A 246 1.19 -21.01 9.93
N THR A 247 2.48 -21.05 9.61
CA THR A 247 3.54 -21.01 10.63
C THR A 247 3.63 -19.64 11.30
N LEU A 248 3.47 -18.54 10.53
CA LEU A 248 3.62 -17.19 11.08
C LEU A 248 2.57 -16.86 12.15
N VAL A 249 1.31 -17.27 11.96
CA VAL A 249 0.24 -17.01 12.96
C VAL A 249 0.43 -17.78 14.26
N GLU A 250 1.20 -18.86 14.25
CA GLU A 250 1.57 -19.59 15.48
C GLU A 250 2.69 -18.87 16.25
N LEU A 251 3.54 -18.12 15.55
CA LEU A 251 4.69 -17.41 16.12
C LEU A 251 4.33 -16.00 16.60
N VAL A 252 3.54 -15.29 15.79
CA VAL A 252 3.12 -13.91 16.05
C VAL A 252 1.60 -13.89 16.05
N PRO A 253 0.97 -13.91 17.24
CA PRO A 253 -0.49 -13.88 17.35
C PRO A 253 -1.09 -12.67 16.62
N LEU A 254 -2.25 -12.90 15.98
CA LEU A 254 -3.04 -11.83 15.37
C LEU A 254 -3.97 -11.24 16.42
N ASP A 255 -3.84 -9.94 16.70
CA ASP A 255 -4.69 -9.18 17.62
C ASP A 255 -5.95 -8.61 16.94
#